data_0895c916d7648932f0f2408d72fe3b51
#
_entry.id   0895c916d7648932f0f2408d72fe3b51
#
_cell.length_a   1.000
_cell.length_b   1.000
_cell.length_c   1.000
_cell.angle_alpha   90.00
_cell.angle_beta   90.00
_cell.angle_gamma   90.00
#
_symmetry.space_group_name_H-M   'P 1'
#
loop_
_entity.id
_entity.type
_entity.pdbx_description
1 polymer ?
#
loop_
_entity_poly.entity_id
_entity_poly.type
_entity_poly.pdbx_seq_one_letter_code
_entity_poly.pdbx_strand_id
1 'polypeptide(L)'
;MRRHRRKRGSGIGWLILLLLIVVVAVVGAGYIYTAKEFERVPPTIETPKFSYWNLKEPLKITLQDNFGLKNYKIFLTDGKNRVLVANSDSMEQKSTKEVLVSYPKNSKLDKKAKVLQLEISVTDASRWNYLQGNSAGKIINFKIDNKRPIINILSNSYSITQGGSALVIFQAIDNDKLSEIYIEAGGKRYKAQPYRKEGYYASLIAWPFREDSFQANIIVKDRAGNSRSSEIPLYIKARDYRVSWIRASDKFINGKITDLAEQDEKYMKADKLERLKAVNEAMRIDNEELIQKYTTNVSKEMFRDWKINKFYPLKNAKKVASFGDYRHYYYANKDNEISESYHLGYDMASTQMATLRSSNDGVVVFADYNGIYGNMPIIDHGLGLYTLYGHCATLNVKEGDSIKTGDKIAQTGKTGLALGDHVHFGILVQGVEVRPIEWLDSKWIRDNIDKIFKDANSIIDPKESKK
;
A
#
# COMPACT_ATOMS: atom_id res chain seq x y z
N MET A 1 65.71 85.11 -18.00
CA MET A 1 64.64 84.64 -17.09
C MET A 1 63.66 83.79 -17.85
N ARG A 2 63.69 82.41 -17.75
CA ARG A 2 62.76 81.51 -18.35
C ARG A 2 61.78 81.01 -17.25
N ARG A 3 60.47 81.39 -17.34
CA ARG A 3 59.39 80.94 -16.45
C ARG A 3 59.02 79.54 -16.81
N HIS A 4 59.25 78.59 -15.92
CA HIS A 4 58.64 77.23 -16.03
C HIS A 4 57.14 77.26 -15.73
N ARG A 5 56.29 77.00 -16.74
CA ARG A 5 54.87 76.74 -16.57
C ARG A 5 54.70 75.32 -16.03
N ARG A 6 54.37 75.18 -14.76
CA ARG A 6 53.84 73.95 -14.20
C ARG A 6 52.49 73.64 -14.86
N LYS A 7 52.47 72.57 -15.66
CA LYS A 7 51.16 71.98 -16.12
C LYS A 7 50.45 71.41 -14.89
N ARG A 8 49.33 71.99 -14.50
CA ARG A 8 48.35 71.38 -13.58
C ARG A 8 47.75 70.19 -14.33
N GLY A 9 48.16 68.98 -13.99
CA GLY A 9 47.48 67.77 -14.43
C GLY A 9 46.03 67.79 -13.95
N SER A 10 45.10 67.57 -14.86
CA SER A 10 43.67 67.67 -14.63
C SER A 10 43.20 66.57 -13.65
N GLY A 11 42.79 66.97 -12.47
CA GLY A 11 42.14 66.08 -11.48
C GLY A 11 40.86 65.39 -12.00
N ILE A 12 40.37 65.83 -13.13
CA ILE A 12 39.19 65.27 -13.83
C ILE A 12 39.42 63.83 -14.32
N GLY A 13 40.61 63.52 -14.85
CA GLY A 13 40.94 62.14 -15.29
C GLY A 13 40.93 61.12 -14.17
N TRP A 14 41.44 61.56 -12.97
CA TRP A 14 41.38 60.70 -11.76
C TRP A 14 39.96 60.51 -11.24
N LEU A 15 39.09 61.52 -11.30
CA LEU A 15 37.69 61.42 -10.93
C LEU A 15 36.91 60.50 -11.89
N ILE A 16 37.18 60.57 -13.19
CA ILE A 16 36.56 59.66 -14.20
C ILE A 16 37.02 58.22 -13.96
N LEU A 17 38.31 58.00 -13.67
CA LEU A 17 38.82 56.66 -13.38
C LEU A 17 38.19 56.06 -12.08
N LEU A 18 38.08 56.88 -11.03
CA LEU A 18 37.39 56.50 -9.78
C LEU A 18 35.92 56.16 -10.01
N LEU A 19 35.21 56.94 -10.79
CA LEU A 19 33.81 56.73 -11.14
C LEU A 19 33.65 55.42 -11.94
N LEU A 20 34.54 55.16 -12.91
CA LEU A 20 34.58 53.91 -13.68
C LEU A 20 34.81 52.69 -12.76
N ILE A 21 35.74 52.76 -11.80
CA ILE A 21 36.00 51.70 -10.83
C ILE A 21 34.76 51.43 -9.97
N VAL A 22 34.09 52.51 -9.49
CA VAL A 22 32.86 52.36 -8.70
C VAL A 22 31.71 51.74 -9.54
N VAL A 23 31.55 52.14 -10.79
CA VAL A 23 30.52 51.56 -11.69
C VAL A 23 30.84 50.07 -11.92
N VAL A 24 32.07 49.71 -12.22
CA VAL A 24 32.48 48.31 -12.40
C VAL A 24 32.26 47.49 -11.11
N ALA A 25 32.55 48.08 -9.95
CA ALA A 25 32.34 47.41 -8.65
C ALA A 25 30.84 47.19 -8.36
N VAL A 26 29.98 48.19 -8.66
CA VAL A 26 28.53 48.08 -8.48
C VAL A 26 27.90 47.07 -9.44
N VAL A 27 28.32 47.09 -10.73
CA VAL A 27 27.85 46.13 -11.73
C VAL A 27 28.33 44.72 -11.36
N GLY A 28 29.60 44.55 -10.94
CA GLY A 28 30.14 43.27 -10.51
C GLY A 28 29.43 42.76 -9.25
N ALA A 29 29.16 43.60 -8.28
CA ALA A 29 28.40 43.25 -7.09
C ALA A 29 26.97 42.83 -7.44
N GLY A 30 26.28 43.57 -8.35
CA GLY A 30 24.97 43.23 -8.86
C GLY A 30 24.94 41.91 -9.57
N TYR A 31 25.94 41.60 -10.40
CA TYR A 31 26.10 40.32 -11.07
C TYR A 31 26.27 39.17 -10.05
N ILE A 32 27.19 39.30 -9.09
CA ILE A 32 27.42 38.30 -8.03
C ILE A 32 26.14 38.09 -7.21
N TYR A 33 25.30 39.11 -7.04
CA TYR A 33 24.08 39.01 -6.26
C TYR A 33 22.93 38.32 -7.02
N THR A 34 22.86 38.46 -8.35
CA THR A 34 21.73 38.00 -9.17
C THR A 34 22.02 36.76 -10.01
N ALA A 35 23.28 36.46 -10.32
CA ALA A 35 23.65 35.35 -11.19
C ALA A 35 23.49 34.02 -10.47
N LYS A 36 22.84 33.06 -11.15
CA LYS A 36 22.55 31.70 -10.63
C LYS A 36 23.80 30.97 -10.19
N GLU A 37 24.93 31.18 -10.80
CA GLU A 37 26.22 30.57 -10.46
C GLU A 37 26.82 31.04 -9.11
N PHE A 38 26.25 32.09 -8.52
CA PHE A 38 26.57 32.57 -7.15
C PHE A 38 25.41 32.34 -6.17
N GLU A 39 24.59 31.30 -6.43
CA GLU A 39 23.53 30.90 -5.50
C GLU A 39 24.10 30.56 -4.11
N ARG A 40 23.23 30.64 -3.06
CA ARG A 40 23.65 30.61 -1.66
C ARG A 40 22.99 29.53 -0.83
N VAL A 41 22.22 28.66 -1.48
CA VAL A 41 21.50 27.58 -0.81
C VAL A 41 22.45 26.39 -0.65
N PRO A 42 22.77 25.95 0.57
CA PRO A 42 23.65 24.80 0.75
C PRO A 42 22.97 23.51 0.32
N PRO A 43 23.74 22.49 -0.10
CA PRO A 43 23.22 21.16 -0.41
C PRO A 43 22.45 20.54 0.75
N THR A 44 21.49 19.68 0.44
CA THR A 44 20.73 18.90 1.42
C THR A 44 21.22 17.46 1.49
N ILE A 45 21.16 16.88 2.70
CA ILE A 45 21.61 15.51 2.98
C ILE A 45 20.45 14.71 3.56
N GLU A 46 19.89 13.81 2.77
CA GLU A 46 18.88 12.86 3.24
C GLU A 46 19.54 11.56 3.67
N THR A 47 19.06 11.00 4.75
CA THR A 47 19.63 9.82 5.41
C THR A 47 18.53 8.84 5.78
N PRO A 48 18.83 7.57 6.08
CA PRO A 48 17.84 6.59 6.49
C PRO A 48 16.93 7.10 7.62
N LYS A 49 15.66 6.71 7.58
CA LYS A 49 14.63 7.12 8.55
C LYS A 49 15.00 6.74 10.00
N PHE A 50 15.68 5.62 10.19
CA PHE A 50 16.08 5.11 11.48
C PHE A 50 17.60 5.12 11.61
N SER A 51 18.08 5.51 12.79
CA SER A 51 19.52 5.51 13.12
C SER A 51 20.00 4.13 13.62
N TYR A 52 19.69 3.08 12.85
CA TYR A 52 20.09 1.70 13.10
C TYR A 52 20.74 1.12 11.86
N TRP A 53 21.67 0.18 12.04
CA TRP A 53 22.36 -0.46 10.91
C TRP A 53 22.72 -1.92 11.23
N ASN A 54 22.49 -2.84 10.31
CA ASN A 54 22.85 -4.25 10.42
C ASN A 54 24.24 -4.57 9.84
N LEU A 55 24.97 -3.59 9.31
CA LEU A 55 26.27 -3.71 8.64
C LEU A 55 26.28 -4.61 7.40
N LYS A 56 25.16 -5.20 7.00
CA LYS A 56 25.03 -6.09 5.84
C LYS A 56 24.48 -5.35 4.63
N GLU A 57 23.43 -4.59 4.87
CA GLU A 57 22.78 -3.76 3.88
C GLU A 57 23.48 -2.39 3.80
N PRO A 58 23.73 -1.85 2.60
CA PRO A 58 24.29 -0.52 2.48
C PRO A 58 23.32 0.55 2.97
N LEU A 59 23.83 1.59 3.62
CA LEU A 59 23.05 2.79 3.93
C LEU A 59 22.89 3.63 2.68
N LYS A 60 21.66 3.98 2.34
CA LYS A 60 21.36 4.90 1.23
C LYS A 60 21.39 6.34 1.73
N ILE A 61 22.27 7.14 1.17
CA ILE A 61 22.41 8.58 1.43
C ILE A 61 22.07 9.30 0.14
N THR A 62 21.15 10.27 0.18
CA THR A 62 20.81 11.09 -0.97
C THR A 62 21.32 12.51 -0.74
N LEU A 63 22.15 12.98 -1.66
CA LEU A 63 22.69 14.34 -1.69
C LEU A 63 21.96 15.10 -2.78
N GLN A 64 21.44 16.29 -2.48
CA GLN A 64 20.67 17.10 -3.45
C GLN A 64 21.08 18.56 -3.35
N ASP A 65 21.08 19.22 -4.49
CA ASP A 65 21.36 20.65 -4.60
C ASP A 65 20.60 21.25 -5.79
N ASN A 66 20.22 22.51 -5.70
CA ASN A 66 19.43 23.21 -6.73
C ASN A 66 20.27 23.71 -7.91
N PHE A 67 21.58 23.91 -7.73
CA PHE A 67 22.51 24.33 -8.78
C PHE A 67 23.38 23.18 -9.28
N GLY A 68 23.75 22.26 -8.40
CA GLY A 68 24.51 21.07 -8.71
C GLY A 68 25.59 20.77 -7.68
N LEU A 69 25.87 19.50 -7.51
CA LEU A 69 26.86 18.99 -6.56
C LEU A 69 28.28 19.04 -7.17
N LYS A 70 29.29 19.43 -6.38
CA LYS A 70 30.71 19.50 -6.77
C LYS A 70 31.50 18.32 -6.24
N ASN A 71 31.47 18.10 -4.94
CA ASN A 71 32.18 17.00 -4.29
C ASN A 71 31.48 16.57 -3.00
N TYR A 72 31.82 15.37 -2.54
CA TYR A 72 31.41 14.89 -1.20
C TYR A 72 32.48 13.99 -0.60
N LYS A 73 32.46 13.87 0.74
CA LYS A 73 33.24 12.90 1.52
C LYS A 73 32.36 12.32 2.61
N ILE A 74 32.45 11.01 2.78
CA ILE A 74 31.70 10.28 3.81
C ILE A 74 32.71 9.44 4.60
N PHE A 75 32.77 9.69 5.90
CA PHE A 75 33.61 8.95 6.83
C PHE A 75 32.77 8.13 7.79
N LEU A 76 33.28 6.99 8.18
CA LEU A 76 32.73 6.16 9.23
C LEU A 76 33.73 6.08 10.39
N THR A 77 33.27 6.28 11.63
CA THR A 77 34.11 6.22 12.82
C THR A 77 33.46 5.41 13.94
N ASP A 78 34.27 4.69 14.70
CA ASP A 78 33.91 4.00 15.95
C ASP A 78 34.29 4.81 17.20
N GLY A 79 34.69 6.07 17.02
CA GLY A 79 35.21 6.96 18.09
C GLY A 79 36.70 6.89 18.29
N LYS A 80 37.41 5.85 17.81
CA LYS A 80 38.85 5.68 17.86
C LYS A 80 39.50 5.75 16.48
N ASN A 81 38.86 5.08 15.53
CA ASN A 81 39.32 4.99 14.15
C ASN A 81 38.32 5.69 13.23
N ARG A 82 38.83 6.34 12.20
CA ARG A 82 38.05 7.06 11.17
C ARG A 82 38.47 6.56 9.81
N VAL A 83 37.52 6.14 9.01
CA VAL A 83 37.71 5.51 7.69
C VAL A 83 36.88 6.23 6.64
N LEU A 84 37.50 6.60 5.52
CA LEU A 84 36.80 7.13 4.36
C LEU A 84 36.05 5.95 3.66
N VAL A 85 34.76 6.06 3.55
CA VAL A 85 33.89 4.98 2.98
C VAL A 85 33.29 5.32 1.63
N ALA A 86 33.18 6.62 1.32
CA ALA A 86 32.79 7.08 -0.01
C ALA A 86 33.26 8.53 -0.22
N ASN A 87 33.67 8.85 -1.44
CA ASN A 87 33.98 10.22 -1.86
C ASN A 87 33.82 10.39 -3.36
N SER A 88 33.70 11.64 -3.78
CA SER A 88 33.91 12.09 -5.15
C SER A 88 34.52 13.48 -5.09
N ASP A 89 35.62 13.68 -5.78
CA ASP A 89 36.32 14.99 -5.82
C ASP A 89 35.81 15.86 -6.98
N SER A 90 35.07 15.29 -7.94
CA SER A 90 34.43 16.00 -9.05
C SER A 90 33.13 15.30 -9.44
N MET A 91 32.05 16.06 -9.46
CA MET A 91 30.74 15.60 -9.93
C MET A 91 30.33 16.50 -11.10
N GLU A 92 29.86 15.90 -12.20
CA GLU A 92 29.37 16.62 -13.38
C GLU A 92 28.06 17.36 -13.07
N GLN A 93 28.09 18.37 -12.22
CA GLN A 93 26.99 19.26 -11.83
C GLN A 93 25.61 18.57 -11.73
N LYS A 94 25.57 17.33 -11.22
CA LYS A 94 24.31 16.60 -11.02
C LYS A 94 23.59 17.20 -9.81
N SER A 95 22.31 17.52 -9.98
CA SER A 95 21.45 18.04 -8.90
C SER A 95 21.16 17.02 -7.80
N THR A 96 21.28 15.72 -8.10
CA THR A 96 21.01 14.64 -7.14
C THR A 96 22.02 13.52 -7.29
N LYS A 97 22.52 12.99 -6.16
CA LYS A 97 23.41 11.83 -6.10
C LYS A 97 22.97 10.89 -4.99
N GLU A 98 22.70 9.64 -5.35
CA GLU A 98 22.55 8.55 -4.39
C GLU A 98 23.90 7.90 -4.13
N VAL A 99 24.24 7.74 -2.85
CA VAL A 99 25.48 7.08 -2.38
C VAL A 99 25.10 5.91 -1.50
N LEU A 100 25.53 4.72 -1.87
CA LEU A 100 25.34 3.49 -1.08
C LEU A 100 26.60 3.27 -0.22
N VAL A 101 26.48 3.48 1.09
CA VAL A 101 27.57 3.33 2.06
C VAL A 101 27.55 1.92 2.63
N SER A 102 28.52 1.09 2.24
CA SER A 102 28.72 -0.24 2.77
C SER A 102 29.71 -0.25 3.94
N TYR A 103 29.53 -1.19 4.90
CA TYR A 103 30.50 -1.37 5.98
C TYR A 103 31.85 -1.89 5.45
N PRO A 104 32.98 -1.22 5.72
CA PRO A 104 34.29 -1.59 5.19
C PRO A 104 34.87 -2.76 6.01
N LYS A 105 34.62 -4.01 5.58
CA LYS A 105 34.96 -5.25 6.30
C LYS A 105 36.45 -5.40 6.70
N ASN A 106 37.36 -4.82 5.90
CA ASN A 106 38.82 -4.91 6.09
C ASN A 106 39.41 -3.61 6.68
N SER A 107 38.61 -2.83 7.38
CA SER A 107 39.05 -1.59 7.99
C SER A 107 39.56 -1.78 9.42
N LYS A 108 40.14 -0.67 10.00
CA LYS A 108 40.56 -0.61 11.40
C LYS A 108 39.40 -0.40 12.38
N LEU A 109 38.15 -0.31 11.91
CA LEU A 109 36.97 -0.11 12.76
C LEU A 109 36.72 -1.34 13.65
N ASP A 110 36.32 -1.08 14.89
CA ASP A 110 35.98 -2.13 15.83
C ASP A 110 34.71 -2.89 15.37
N LYS A 111 34.87 -4.18 15.02
CA LYS A 111 33.76 -5.06 14.59
C LYS A 111 32.71 -5.31 15.68
N LYS A 112 33.01 -4.98 16.95
CA LYS A 112 32.13 -5.10 18.11
C LYS A 112 31.53 -3.77 18.55
N ALA A 113 31.80 -2.69 17.82
CA ALA A 113 31.25 -1.38 18.13
C ALA A 113 29.71 -1.46 18.18
N LYS A 114 29.10 -0.94 19.23
CA LYS A 114 27.65 -0.86 19.38
C LYS A 114 27.05 0.34 18.66
N VAL A 115 27.87 1.33 18.39
CA VAL A 115 27.52 2.57 17.70
C VAL A 115 28.63 2.90 16.72
N LEU A 116 28.24 3.26 15.51
CA LEU A 116 29.12 3.84 14.50
C LEU A 116 28.57 5.22 14.12
N GLN A 117 29.48 6.18 13.98
CA GLN A 117 29.12 7.53 13.55
C GLN A 117 29.47 7.69 12.07
N LEU A 118 28.50 8.18 11.30
CA LEU A 118 28.64 8.55 9.89
C LEU A 118 28.77 10.06 9.81
N GLU A 119 29.88 10.54 9.26
CA GLU A 119 30.19 11.95 9.02
C GLU A 119 30.10 12.20 7.51
N ILE A 120 29.18 13.05 7.10
CA ILE A 120 28.92 13.38 5.70
C ILE A 120 29.26 14.85 5.50
N SER A 121 30.03 15.15 4.46
CA SER A 121 30.26 16.50 3.98
C SER A 121 30.00 16.56 2.49
N VAL A 122 29.33 17.58 2.01
CA VAL A 122 29.02 17.81 0.61
C VAL A 122 29.15 19.29 0.28
N THR A 123 29.63 19.58 -0.92
CA THR A 123 29.83 20.94 -1.43
C THR A 123 29.18 21.01 -2.83
N ASP A 124 28.49 22.10 -3.10
CA ASP A 124 27.86 22.37 -4.40
C ASP A 124 28.85 22.94 -5.42
N ALA A 125 28.37 23.15 -6.65
CA ALA A 125 29.12 23.75 -7.75
C ALA A 125 29.00 25.28 -7.82
N SER A 126 28.33 25.93 -6.86
CA SER A 126 28.21 27.37 -6.79
C SER A 126 29.57 28.04 -6.73
N ARG A 127 29.66 29.24 -7.32
CA ARG A 127 30.84 30.13 -7.19
C ARG A 127 30.78 31.01 -5.96
N TRP A 128 29.77 30.86 -5.12
CA TRP A 128 29.70 31.56 -3.84
C TRP A 128 30.88 31.20 -2.92
N ASN A 129 31.07 31.93 -1.84
CA ASN A 129 32.12 31.71 -0.85
C ASN A 129 33.53 31.60 -1.46
N TYR A 130 33.95 32.66 -2.15
CA TYR A 130 35.27 32.75 -2.80
C TYR A 130 35.54 31.62 -3.81
N LEU A 131 34.53 31.24 -4.60
CA LEU A 131 34.56 30.17 -5.59
C LEU A 131 34.69 28.75 -4.98
N GLN A 132 34.46 28.60 -3.68
CA GLN A 132 34.54 27.31 -2.99
C GLN A 132 33.21 26.55 -3.02
N GLY A 133 32.07 27.26 -3.18
CA GLY A 133 30.71 26.73 -3.11
C GLY A 133 30.13 26.77 -1.70
N ASN A 134 28.85 26.40 -1.60
CA ASN A 134 28.21 26.22 -0.32
C ASN A 134 28.43 24.77 0.16
N SER A 135 28.58 24.59 1.45
CA SER A 135 28.83 23.26 2.03
C SER A 135 27.82 22.93 3.11
N ALA A 136 27.42 21.66 3.15
CA ALA A 136 26.62 21.08 4.22
C ALA A 136 27.35 19.91 4.86
N GLY A 137 27.18 19.77 6.17
CA GLY A 137 27.69 18.63 6.93
C GLY A 137 26.61 17.99 7.77
N LYS A 138 26.63 16.66 7.91
CA LYS A 138 25.72 15.91 8.77
C LYS A 138 26.46 14.80 9.49
N ILE A 139 26.21 14.68 10.80
CA ILE A 139 26.77 13.63 11.65
C ILE A 139 25.60 12.79 12.18
N ILE A 140 25.67 11.46 12.02
CA ILE A 140 24.63 10.54 12.46
C ILE A 140 25.28 9.37 13.19
N ASN A 141 24.71 9.04 14.35
CA ASN A 141 25.11 7.88 15.12
C ASN A 141 24.17 6.72 14.79
N PHE A 142 24.69 5.64 14.24
CA PHE A 142 23.95 4.40 13.97
C PHE A 142 24.19 3.40 15.10
N LYS A 143 23.12 2.98 15.75
CA LYS A 143 23.14 1.83 16.67
C LYS A 143 23.24 0.55 15.84
N ILE A 144 24.22 -0.28 16.16
CA ILE A 144 24.45 -1.53 15.43
C ILE A 144 23.57 -2.63 16.00
N ASP A 145 22.76 -3.22 15.14
CA ASP A 145 21.92 -4.37 15.44
C ASP A 145 22.03 -5.44 14.35
N ASN A 146 22.62 -6.57 14.69
CA ASN A 146 22.82 -7.70 13.79
C ASN A 146 21.90 -8.90 14.12
N LYS A 147 21.01 -8.75 15.11
CA LYS A 147 20.07 -9.79 15.48
C LYS A 147 18.85 -9.72 14.58
N ARG A 148 18.36 -10.89 14.18
CA ARG A 148 17.13 -10.98 13.41
C ARG A 148 15.93 -11.06 14.35
N PRO A 149 14.78 -10.52 13.95
CA PRO A 149 13.53 -10.74 14.65
C PRO A 149 13.19 -12.22 14.81
N ILE A 150 12.37 -12.53 15.79
CA ILE A 150 11.84 -13.87 16.05
C ILE A 150 10.35 -13.88 15.67
N ILE A 151 9.94 -14.94 14.96
CA ILE A 151 8.55 -15.20 14.60
C ILE A 151 8.16 -16.55 15.20
N ASN A 152 7.07 -16.58 15.97
CA ASN A 152 6.46 -17.80 16.50
C ASN A 152 5.00 -17.85 16.04
N ILE A 153 4.63 -18.80 15.19
CA ILE A 153 3.23 -19.04 14.82
C ILE A 153 2.57 -19.77 15.99
N LEU A 154 1.52 -19.18 16.55
CA LEU A 154 0.79 -19.72 17.71
C LEU A 154 -0.35 -20.64 17.28
N SER A 155 -1.10 -20.21 16.28
CA SER A 155 -2.21 -20.96 15.71
C SER A 155 -2.53 -20.42 14.31
N ASN A 156 -2.96 -21.29 13.41
CA ASN A 156 -3.43 -20.93 12.08
C ASN A 156 -4.49 -21.90 11.58
N SER A 157 -5.31 -21.48 10.62
CA SER A 157 -6.23 -22.35 9.89
C SER A 157 -5.48 -23.55 9.34
N TYR A 158 -6.08 -24.74 9.41
CA TYR A 158 -5.43 -25.98 8.95
C TYR A 158 -5.22 -26.00 7.43
N SER A 159 -6.18 -25.46 6.68
CA SER A 159 -6.15 -25.47 5.22
C SER A 159 -6.70 -24.20 4.63
N ILE A 160 -6.32 -23.91 3.39
CA ILE A 160 -6.93 -22.89 2.57
C ILE A 160 -7.34 -23.49 1.22
N THR A 161 -8.51 -23.14 0.72
CA THR A 161 -8.96 -23.52 -0.61
C THR A 161 -8.74 -22.36 -1.57
N GLN A 162 -8.40 -22.65 -2.82
CA GLN A 162 -8.28 -21.60 -3.86
C GLN A 162 -9.54 -20.72 -3.88
N GLY A 163 -9.33 -19.39 -3.85
CA GLY A 163 -10.39 -18.41 -3.67
C GLY A 163 -10.92 -18.27 -2.24
N GLY A 164 -10.42 -19.02 -1.28
CA GLY A 164 -10.84 -18.97 0.13
C GLY A 164 -9.93 -18.12 1.00
N SER A 165 -10.13 -18.22 2.31
CA SER A 165 -9.41 -17.44 3.32
C SER A 165 -8.88 -18.31 4.46
N ALA A 166 -7.89 -17.79 5.19
CA ALA A 166 -7.32 -18.40 6.39
C ALA A 166 -6.98 -17.33 7.43
N LEU A 167 -6.97 -17.74 8.69
CA LEU A 167 -6.54 -16.91 9.84
C LEU A 167 -5.21 -17.41 10.35
N VAL A 168 -4.31 -16.51 10.71
CA VAL A 168 -3.07 -16.80 11.43
C VAL A 168 -2.90 -15.87 12.61
N ILE A 169 -2.45 -16.44 13.74
CA ILE A 169 -2.08 -15.69 14.94
C ILE A 169 -0.64 -16.04 15.28
N PHE A 170 0.19 -15.03 15.44
CA PHE A 170 1.62 -15.21 15.64
C PHE A 170 2.21 -14.17 16.58
N GLN A 171 3.37 -14.46 17.11
CA GLN A 171 4.20 -13.53 17.86
C GLN A 171 5.36 -13.08 16.96
N ALA A 172 5.63 -11.78 16.98
CA ALA A 172 6.80 -11.17 16.37
C ALA A 172 7.48 -10.28 17.40
N ILE A 173 8.71 -10.60 17.76
CA ILE A 173 9.49 -9.88 18.77
C ILE A 173 10.91 -9.65 18.28
N ASP A 174 11.53 -8.59 18.80
CA ASP A 174 12.91 -8.24 18.55
C ASP A 174 13.56 -7.69 19.82
N ASN A 175 14.89 -7.58 19.83
CA ASN A 175 15.63 -6.94 20.92
C ASN A 175 15.49 -5.41 20.96
N ASP A 176 14.96 -4.82 19.90
CA ASP A 176 14.59 -3.41 19.79
C ASP A 176 13.17 -3.31 19.20
N LYS A 177 12.91 -2.38 18.31
CA LYS A 177 11.58 -2.18 17.70
C LYS A 177 11.51 -2.70 16.28
N LEU A 178 10.42 -3.36 15.97
CA LEU A 178 10.08 -3.76 14.62
C LEU A 178 9.71 -2.54 13.76
N SER A 179 10.01 -2.60 12.47
CA SER A 179 9.69 -1.57 11.48
C SER A 179 8.55 -1.98 10.56
N GLU A 180 8.53 -3.26 10.15
CA GLU A 180 7.51 -3.80 9.26
C GLU A 180 7.06 -5.19 9.71
N ILE A 181 5.76 -5.42 9.67
CA ILE A 181 5.13 -6.71 9.96
C ILE A 181 4.01 -6.89 8.94
N TYR A 182 4.11 -7.92 8.09
CA TYR A 182 3.10 -8.24 7.10
C TYR A 182 3.19 -9.71 6.68
N ILE A 183 2.19 -10.17 5.94
CA ILE A 183 2.19 -11.51 5.35
C ILE A 183 2.18 -11.37 3.83
N GLU A 184 3.09 -12.07 3.18
CA GLU A 184 3.04 -12.24 1.72
C GLU A 184 2.34 -13.56 1.40
N ALA A 185 1.24 -13.50 0.65
CA ALA A 185 0.47 -14.67 0.26
C ALA A 185 -0.23 -14.43 -1.08
N GLY A 186 -0.17 -15.40 -2.00
CA GLY A 186 -0.83 -15.30 -3.30
C GLY A 186 -0.51 -14.01 -4.06
N GLY A 187 0.75 -13.60 -4.08
CA GLY A 187 1.20 -12.37 -4.76
C GLY A 187 0.79 -11.06 -4.10
N LYS A 188 0.13 -11.09 -2.94
CA LYS A 188 -0.35 -9.90 -2.21
C LYS A 188 0.26 -9.77 -0.82
N ARG A 189 0.24 -8.54 -0.27
CA ARG A 189 0.65 -8.26 1.11
C ARG A 189 -0.57 -8.02 1.98
N TYR A 190 -0.64 -8.75 3.09
CA TYR A 190 -1.69 -8.65 4.10
C TYR A 190 -1.13 -8.01 5.36
N LYS A 191 -1.87 -7.04 5.90
CA LYS A 191 -1.54 -6.37 7.16
C LYS A 191 -1.89 -7.27 8.33
N ALA A 192 -1.07 -7.24 9.37
CA ALA A 192 -1.34 -7.89 10.63
C ALA A 192 -1.76 -6.86 11.68
N GLN A 193 -2.85 -7.13 12.39
CA GLN A 193 -3.36 -6.26 13.45
C GLN A 193 -2.81 -6.70 14.80
N PRO A 194 -2.38 -5.76 15.70
CA PRO A 194 -1.96 -6.09 17.06
C PRO A 194 -3.07 -6.80 17.83
N TYR A 195 -2.73 -7.87 18.56
CA TYR A 195 -3.67 -8.75 19.23
C TYR A 195 -3.32 -8.99 20.69
N ARG A 196 -4.24 -8.70 21.61
CA ARG A 196 -4.22 -8.90 23.06
C ARG A 196 -3.05 -8.27 23.82
N LYS A 197 -1.81 -8.50 23.40
CA LYS A 197 -0.58 -8.01 24.04
C LYS A 197 0.43 -7.54 22.99
N GLU A 198 1.32 -6.66 23.40
CA GLU A 198 2.44 -6.23 22.55
C GLU A 198 3.24 -7.44 22.05
N GLY A 199 3.61 -7.40 20.78
CA GLY A 199 4.34 -8.46 20.10
C GLY A 199 3.47 -9.59 19.55
N TYR A 200 2.15 -9.58 19.77
CA TYR A 200 1.22 -10.56 19.20
C TYR A 200 0.35 -9.93 18.12
N TYR A 201 0.09 -10.69 17.07
CA TYR A 201 -0.62 -10.20 15.89
C TYR A 201 -1.56 -11.27 15.34
N ALA A 202 -2.65 -10.81 14.74
CA ALA A 202 -3.57 -11.64 13.98
C ALA A 202 -3.75 -11.08 12.58
N SER A 203 -3.92 -11.95 11.58
CA SER A 203 -4.21 -11.55 10.20
C SER A 203 -5.10 -12.57 9.52
N LEU A 204 -6.12 -12.07 8.83
CA LEU A 204 -6.80 -12.82 7.78
C LEU A 204 -5.99 -12.68 6.49
N ILE A 205 -5.86 -13.78 5.77
CA ILE A 205 -5.22 -13.86 4.45
C ILE A 205 -6.17 -14.55 3.47
N ALA A 206 -6.00 -14.27 2.19
CA ALA A 206 -6.79 -14.87 1.13
C ALA A 206 -5.89 -15.51 0.08
N TRP A 207 -6.37 -16.58 -0.53
CA TRP A 207 -5.82 -17.11 -1.78
C TRP A 207 -6.64 -16.55 -2.94
N PRO A 208 -6.11 -15.58 -3.73
CA PRO A 208 -6.82 -15.06 -4.89
C PRO A 208 -7.20 -16.21 -5.84
N PHE A 209 -8.46 -16.27 -6.24
CA PHE A 209 -8.99 -17.46 -6.94
C PHE A 209 -8.37 -17.69 -8.34
N ARG A 210 -7.76 -16.65 -8.95
CA ARG A 210 -7.07 -16.73 -10.24
C ARG A 210 -5.63 -17.23 -10.13
N GLU A 211 -5.09 -17.34 -8.92
CA GLU A 211 -3.73 -17.79 -8.70
C GLU A 211 -3.70 -19.32 -8.55
N ASP A 212 -2.96 -20.01 -9.41
CA ASP A 212 -2.89 -21.46 -9.43
C ASP A 212 -2.02 -22.05 -8.31
N SER A 213 -1.11 -21.24 -7.75
CA SER A 213 -0.23 -21.62 -6.65
C SER A 213 -0.41 -20.70 -5.46
N PHE A 214 -0.18 -21.26 -4.26
CA PHE A 214 -0.30 -20.48 -3.03
C PHE A 214 0.79 -20.87 -2.03
N GLN A 215 1.45 -19.86 -1.51
CA GLN A 215 2.33 -19.91 -0.37
C GLN A 215 2.10 -18.67 0.47
N ALA A 216 2.16 -18.81 1.79
CA ALA A 216 1.98 -17.69 2.70
C ALA A 216 3.17 -17.60 3.67
N ASN A 217 3.80 -16.42 3.73
CA ASN A 217 4.98 -16.17 4.56
C ASN A 217 4.76 -14.95 5.44
N ILE A 218 4.96 -15.05 6.72
CA ILE A 218 5.05 -13.93 7.64
C ILE A 218 6.41 -13.29 7.46
N ILE A 219 6.44 -11.98 7.18
CA ILE A 219 7.65 -11.19 7.01
C ILE A 219 7.72 -10.17 8.14
N VAL A 220 8.83 -10.16 8.85
CA VAL A 220 9.09 -9.20 9.92
C VAL A 220 10.44 -8.56 9.69
N LYS A 221 10.51 -7.23 9.79
CA LYS A 221 11.76 -6.46 9.71
C LYS A 221 11.92 -5.58 10.94
N ASP A 222 13.14 -5.47 11.44
CA ASP A 222 13.51 -4.51 12.46
C ASP A 222 13.91 -3.14 11.88
N ARG A 223 14.29 -2.20 12.72
CA ARG A 223 14.74 -0.88 12.33
C ARG A 223 16.15 -0.86 11.72
N ALA A 224 16.95 -1.90 11.96
CA ALA A 224 18.30 -2.05 11.42
C ALA A 224 18.32 -2.67 10.01
N GLY A 225 17.15 -3.15 9.52
CA GLY A 225 17.01 -3.84 8.24
C GLY A 225 17.22 -5.35 8.33
N ASN A 226 17.36 -5.93 9.53
CA ASN A 226 17.34 -7.38 9.63
C ASN A 226 15.93 -7.90 9.40
N SER A 227 15.81 -8.96 8.61
CA SER A 227 14.53 -9.57 8.29
C SER A 227 14.47 -11.04 8.69
N ARG A 228 13.27 -11.49 9.01
CA ARG A 228 12.89 -12.87 9.21
C ARG A 228 11.68 -13.20 8.39
N SER A 229 11.69 -14.37 7.75
CA SER A 229 10.52 -14.96 7.10
C SER A 229 10.18 -16.28 7.80
N SER A 230 8.87 -16.55 7.90
CA SER A 230 8.36 -17.84 8.41
C SER A 230 7.14 -18.25 7.60
N GLU A 231 7.19 -19.43 7.00
CA GLU A 231 6.07 -19.99 6.23
C GLU A 231 4.93 -20.37 7.17
N ILE A 232 3.69 -20.08 6.77
CA ILE A 232 2.47 -20.47 7.47
C ILE A 232 2.10 -21.88 6.99
N PRO A 233 2.05 -22.91 7.88
CA PRO A 233 1.76 -24.28 7.49
C PRO A 233 0.28 -24.45 7.16
N LEU A 234 -0.06 -24.40 5.87
CA LEU A 234 -1.41 -24.56 5.35
C LEU A 234 -1.49 -25.76 4.41
N TYR A 235 -2.51 -26.58 4.57
CA TYR A 235 -2.86 -27.57 3.58
C TYR A 235 -3.57 -26.89 2.41
N ILE A 236 -2.97 -26.94 1.23
CA ILE A 236 -3.40 -26.22 0.03
C ILE A 236 -4.40 -27.05 -0.76
N LYS A 237 -5.60 -26.52 -1.07
CA LYS A 237 -6.66 -27.18 -1.82
C LYS A 237 -6.98 -26.40 -3.08
N ALA A 238 -6.48 -26.83 -4.22
CA ALA A 238 -6.90 -26.33 -5.52
C ALA A 238 -8.40 -26.57 -5.75
N ARG A 239 -9.02 -25.76 -6.58
CA ARG A 239 -10.44 -25.87 -6.88
C ARG A 239 -10.76 -25.51 -8.32
N ASP A 240 -11.51 -26.39 -8.98
CA ASP A 240 -12.13 -26.10 -10.27
C ASP A 240 -13.36 -25.23 -10.07
N TYR A 241 -13.41 -24.13 -10.81
CA TYR A 241 -14.55 -23.22 -10.84
C TYR A 241 -15.39 -23.47 -12.10
N ARG A 242 -16.69 -23.15 -11.98
CA ARG A 242 -17.62 -23.29 -13.09
C ARG A 242 -17.23 -22.39 -14.25
N VAL A 243 -17.43 -22.88 -15.48
CA VAL A 243 -17.37 -22.11 -16.72
C VAL A 243 -18.77 -22.04 -17.32
N SER A 244 -19.23 -20.84 -17.64
CA SER A 244 -20.57 -20.59 -18.16
C SER A 244 -20.52 -19.83 -19.50
N TRP A 245 -21.29 -20.30 -20.48
CA TRP A 245 -21.45 -19.61 -21.76
C TRP A 245 -22.82 -18.94 -21.79
N ILE A 246 -22.83 -17.61 -21.90
CA ILE A 246 -24.03 -16.77 -21.78
C ILE A 246 -24.31 -16.09 -23.11
N ARG A 247 -25.46 -16.34 -23.68
CA ARG A 247 -25.90 -15.63 -24.88
C ARG A 247 -26.35 -14.22 -24.53
N ALA A 248 -25.70 -13.23 -25.08
CA ALA A 248 -26.11 -11.84 -24.97
C ALA A 248 -27.20 -11.53 -26.02
N SER A 249 -28.44 -11.42 -25.56
CA SER A 249 -29.59 -11.09 -26.44
C SER A 249 -29.63 -9.59 -26.75
N ASP A 250 -30.24 -9.21 -27.87
CA ASP A 250 -30.49 -7.79 -28.19
C ASP A 250 -31.23 -7.06 -27.09
N LYS A 251 -32.21 -7.69 -26.47
CA LYS A 251 -32.93 -7.12 -25.32
C LYS A 251 -32.02 -6.79 -24.15
N PHE A 252 -31.03 -7.65 -23.87
CA PHE A 252 -30.08 -7.43 -22.81
C PHE A 252 -29.09 -6.28 -23.16
N ILE A 253 -28.58 -6.28 -24.41
CA ILE A 253 -27.61 -5.30 -24.85
C ILE A 253 -28.28 -3.91 -25.01
N ASN A 254 -29.40 -3.81 -25.70
CA ASN A 254 -30.10 -2.55 -25.95
C ASN A 254 -30.83 -1.98 -24.72
N GLY A 255 -31.07 -2.80 -23.71
CA GLY A 255 -31.58 -2.35 -22.40
C GLY A 255 -30.48 -2.22 -21.39
N LYS A 256 -30.29 -3.20 -20.52
CA LYS A 256 -29.42 -3.13 -19.33
C LYS A 256 -27.99 -2.67 -19.59
N ILE A 257 -27.37 -3.13 -20.67
CA ILE A 257 -26.01 -2.71 -21.04
C ILE A 257 -26.00 -1.25 -21.48
N THR A 258 -26.98 -0.82 -22.29
CA THR A 258 -27.09 0.58 -22.71
C THR A 258 -27.37 1.49 -21.53
N ASP A 259 -28.33 1.16 -20.65
CA ASP A 259 -28.65 1.92 -19.43
C ASP A 259 -27.42 2.13 -18.54
N LEU A 260 -26.53 1.12 -18.45
CA LEU A 260 -25.27 1.23 -17.70
C LEU A 260 -24.23 2.10 -18.44
N ALA A 261 -24.09 1.94 -19.76
CA ALA A 261 -23.14 2.70 -20.56
C ALA A 261 -23.47 4.20 -20.60
N GLU A 262 -24.77 4.57 -20.53
CA GLU A 262 -25.23 5.96 -20.50
C GLU A 262 -24.80 6.72 -19.22
N GLN A 263 -24.37 6.01 -18.17
CA GLN A 263 -23.93 6.64 -16.92
C GLN A 263 -22.58 7.34 -17.02
N ASP A 264 -21.73 6.92 -17.96
CA ASP A 264 -20.41 7.52 -18.20
C ASP A 264 -20.05 7.34 -19.68
N GLU A 265 -19.80 8.46 -20.37
CA GLU A 265 -19.51 8.53 -21.81
C GLU A 265 -18.37 7.60 -22.24
N LYS A 266 -17.41 7.32 -21.38
CA LYS A 266 -16.28 6.42 -21.68
C LYS A 266 -16.71 4.99 -22.01
N TYR A 267 -17.86 4.52 -21.52
CA TYR A 267 -18.40 3.19 -21.79
C TYR A 267 -19.39 3.18 -22.97
N MET A 268 -19.89 4.36 -23.37
CA MET A 268 -20.81 4.47 -24.48
C MET A 268 -20.08 4.27 -25.80
N LYS A 269 -20.35 3.14 -26.46
CA LYS A 269 -19.80 2.78 -27.77
C LYS A 269 -20.90 2.72 -28.81
N ALA A 270 -20.59 3.16 -30.07
CA ALA A 270 -21.53 3.14 -31.16
C ALA A 270 -21.94 1.71 -31.52
N ASP A 271 -20.98 0.80 -31.60
CA ASP A 271 -21.25 -0.64 -31.79
C ASP A 271 -21.78 -1.27 -30.50
N LYS A 272 -22.86 -2.02 -30.61
CA LYS A 272 -23.53 -2.64 -29.45
C LYS A 272 -22.70 -3.74 -28.78
N LEU A 273 -21.84 -4.43 -29.52
CA LEU A 273 -21.02 -5.51 -28.96
C LEU A 273 -19.80 -4.93 -28.27
N GLU A 274 -19.20 -3.87 -28.84
CA GLU A 274 -18.15 -3.10 -28.16
C GLU A 274 -18.68 -2.44 -26.87
N ARG A 275 -19.93 -1.96 -26.87
CA ARG A 275 -20.58 -1.41 -25.67
C ARG A 275 -20.79 -2.47 -24.61
N LEU A 276 -21.23 -3.69 -24.99
CA LEU A 276 -21.30 -4.84 -24.08
C LEU A 276 -19.94 -5.11 -23.44
N LYS A 277 -18.87 -5.15 -24.26
CA LYS A 277 -17.52 -5.37 -23.77
C LYS A 277 -17.06 -4.26 -22.81
N ALA A 278 -17.30 -2.99 -23.17
CA ALA A 278 -16.93 -1.85 -22.34
C ALA A 278 -17.60 -1.90 -20.95
N VAL A 279 -18.87 -2.23 -20.88
CA VAL A 279 -19.60 -2.36 -19.60
C VAL A 279 -19.16 -3.60 -18.81
N ASN A 280 -19.07 -4.77 -19.48
CA ASN A 280 -18.80 -6.02 -18.78
C ASN A 280 -17.33 -6.15 -18.34
N GLU A 281 -16.38 -5.49 -19.02
CA GLU A 281 -14.93 -5.56 -18.70
C GLU A 281 -14.43 -4.24 -18.09
N ALA A 282 -14.43 -3.12 -18.83
CA ALA A 282 -13.82 -1.88 -18.36
C ALA A 282 -14.58 -1.28 -17.15
N MET A 283 -15.92 -1.15 -17.22
CA MET A 283 -16.69 -0.66 -16.06
C MET A 283 -16.55 -1.61 -14.86
N ARG A 284 -16.47 -2.91 -15.08
CA ARG A 284 -16.25 -3.90 -14.01
C ARG A 284 -14.92 -3.64 -13.30
N ILE A 285 -13.82 -3.43 -14.05
CA ILE A 285 -12.52 -3.13 -13.48
C ILE A 285 -12.58 -1.87 -12.61
N ASP A 286 -13.16 -0.79 -13.14
CA ASP A 286 -13.28 0.46 -12.40
C ASP A 286 -14.12 0.32 -11.13
N ASN A 287 -15.18 -0.50 -11.17
CA ASN A 287 -16.04 -0.78 -10.01
C ASN A 287 -15.32 -1.67 -8.97
N GLU A 288 -14.53 -2.64 -9.39
CA GLU A 288 -13.72 -3.50 -8.53
C GLU A 288 -12.58 -2.70 -7.88
N GLU A 289 -11.96 -1.74 -8.58
CA GLU A 289 -10.97 -0.81 -8.01
C GLU A 289 -11.59 0.06 -6.91
N LEU A 290 -12.81 0.56 -7.11
CA LEU A 290 -13.54 1.28 -6.08
C LEU A 290 -13.76 0.40 -4.84
N ILE A 291 -14.22 -0.83 -5.01
CA ILE A 291 -14.41 -1.79 -3.91
C ILE A 291 -13.08 -2.03 -3.18
N GLN A 292 -11.98 -2.26 -3.88
CA GLN A 292 -10.66 -2.43 -3.27
C GLN A 292 -10.24 -1.23 -2.41
N LYS A 293 -10.48 -0.01 -2.91
CA LYS A 293 -10.16 1.22 -2.17
C LYS A 293 -10.79 1.24 -0.77
N TYR A 294 -12.02 0.77 -0.64
CA TYR A 294 -12.76 0.77 0.63
C TYR A 294 -12.51 -0.48 1.50
N THR A 295 -11.93 -1.54 0.96
CA THR A 295 -11.84 -2.84 1.64
C THR A 295 -10.42 -3.30 1.99
N THR A 296 -9.40 -2.46 1.76
CA THR A 296 -7.98 -2.78 2.06
C THR A 296 -7.50 -2.33 3.43
N ASN A 297 -8.35 -1.62 4.19
CA ASN A 297 -7.94 -1.10 5.48
C ASN A 297 -7.94 -2.20 6.56
N VAL A 298 -6.97 -2.13 7.48
CA VAL A 298 -6.91 -2.92 8.71
C VAL A 298 -6.53 -1.97 9.82
N SER A 299 -7.25 -2.01 10.93
CA SER A 299 -6.96 -1.18 12.08
C SER A 299 -5.55 -1.43 12.60
N LYS A 300 -4.89 -0.36 13.05
CA LYS A 300 -3.59 -0.44 13.74
C LYS A 300 -3.76 -0.58 15.26
N GLU A 301 -4.97 -0.44 15.75
CA GLU A 301 -5.28 -0.54 17.17
C GLU A 301 -5.29 -2.01 17.60
N MET A 302 -4.83 -2.23 18.84
CA MET A 302 -4.84 -3.55 19.44
C MET A 302 -6.27 -3.96 19.78
N PHE A 303 -6.66 -5.16 19.35
CA PHE A 303 -7.92 -5.74 19.78
C PHE A 303 -7.70 -6.93 20.74
N ARG A 304 -8.71 -7.23 21.56
CA ARG A 304 -8.68 -8.37 22.48
C ARG A 304 -9.50 -9.53 21.99
N ASP A 305 -10.70 -9.24 21.54
CA ASP A 305 -11.68 -10.23 21.13
C ASP A 305 -12.29 -9.82 19.78
N TRP A 306 -12.38 -10.75 18.91
CA TRP A 306 -13.06 -10.61 17.64
C TRP A 306 -13.92 -11.84 17.44
N LYS A 307 -15.21 -11.61 17.27
CA LYS A 307 -16.20 -12.67 17.10
C LYS A 307 -16.98 -12.44 15.84
N ILE A 308 -17.06 -13.43 15.01
CA ILE A 308 -17.84 -13.42 13.78
C ILE A 308 -18.80 -14.62 13.78
N ASN A 309 -20.07 -14.36 13.53
CA ASN A 309 -21.05 -15.41 13.32
C ASN A 309 -21.12 -15.74 11.83
N LYS A 310 -21.69 -16.92 11.49
CA LYS A 310 -21.96 -17.22 10.08
C LYS A 310 -22.84 -16.13 9.46
N PHE A 311 -22.52 -15.75 8.24
CA PHE A 311 -23.36 -14.80 7.54
C PHE A 311 -24.66 -15.45 7.11
N TYR A 312 -25.75 -14.72 7.21
CA TYR A 312 -27.09 -15.10 6.77
C TYR A 312 -27.84 -13.86 6.31
N PRO A 313 -27.39 -13.20 5.19
CA PRO A 313 -27.85 -11.87 4.82
C PRO A 313 -29.30 -11.85 4.34
N LEU A 314 -29.80 -12.96 3.80
CA LEU A 314 -31.12 -13.04 3.20
C LEU A 314 -31.89 -14.29 3.68
N LYS A 315 -33.01 -14.06 4.32
CA LYS A 315 -33.86 -15.15 4.85
C LYS A 315 -34.54 -15.93 3.71
N ASN A 316 -34.58 -17.27 3.85
CA ASN A 316 -35.21 -18.19 2.89
C ASN A 316 -34.66 -18.05 1.46
N ALA A 317 -33.38 -17.73 1.33
CA ALA A 317 -32.73 -17.50 0.06
C ALA A 317 -32.44 -18.78 -0.69
N LYS A 318 -32.70 -18.72 -2.01
CA LYS A 318 -32.24 -19.72 -2.98
C LYS A 318 -30.98 -19.20 -3.68
N LYS A 319 -29.97 -20.07 -3.83
CA LYS A 319 -28.77 -19.75 -4.61
C LYS A 319 -29.12 -19.55 -6.08
N VAL A 320 -28.64 -18.45 -6.68
CA VAL A 320 -28.80 -18.11 -8.10
C VAL A 320 -27.47 -18.32 -8.84
N ALA A 321 -26.38 -17.77 -8.32
CA ALA A 321 -25.08 -17.96 -8.90
C ALA A 321 -23.98 -18.17 -7.82
N SER A 322 -22.88 -18.79 -8.21
CA SER A 322 -21.76 -19.11 -7.33
C SER A 322 -20.57 -18.21 -7.59
N PHE A 323 -19.74 -18.03 -6.58
CA PHE A 323 -18.44 -17.38 -6.67
C PHE A 323 -17.51 -18.13 -7.63
N GLY A 324 -16.71 -17.39 -8.39
CA GLY A 324 -15.69 -17.91 -9.28
C GLY A 324 -16.23 -18.41 -10.64
N ASP A 325 -17.52 -18.23 -10.93
CA ASP A 325 -18.10 -18.62 -12.21
C ASP A 325 -17.47 -17.80 -13.35
N TYR A 326 -16.68 -18.44 -14.21
CA TYR A 326 -16.07 -17.84 -15.39
C TYR A 326 -17.09 -17.75 -16.50
N ARG A 327 -17.48 -16.54 -16.91
CA ARG A 327 -18.58 -16.24 -17.82
C ARG A 327 -18.06 -15.75 -19.14
N HIS A 328 -18.29 -16.51 -20.20
CA HIS A 328 -18.04 -16.15 -21.59
C HIS A 328 -19.34 -15.66 -22.23
N TYR A 329 -19.35 -14.44 -22.73
CA TYR A 329 -20.51 -13.86 -23.39
C TYR A 329 -20.35 -13.96 -24.91
N TYR A 330 -21.38 -14.50 -25.57
CA TYR A 330 -21.42 -14.62 -27.02
C TYR A 330 -22.73 -14.06 -27.58
N TYR A 331 -22.75 -13.61 -28.83
CA TYR A 331 -23.94 -13.03 -29.46
C TYR A 331 -24.69 -14.00 -30.36
N ALA A 332 -24.10 -14.44 -31.46
CA ALA A 332 -24.75 -15.32 -32.45
C ALA A 332 -24.50 -16.81 -32.15
N ASN A 333 -23.24 -17.20 -32.10
CA ASN A 333 -22.78 -18.54 -31.77
C ASN A 333 -21.58 -18.46 -30.78
N LYS A 334 -21.25 -19.60 -30.16
CA LYS A 334 -20.18 -19.65 -29.14
C LYS A 334 -18.78 -19.40 -29.68
N ASP A 335 -18.56 -19.58 -30.98
CA ASP A 335 -17.25 -19.34 -31.58
C ASP A 335 -16.93 -17.85 -31.68
N ASN A 336 -17.97 -16.99 -31.55
CA ASN A 336 -17.84 -15.54 -31.52
C ASN A 336 -18.02 -15.03 -30.08
N GLU A 337 -17.04 -15.30 -29.26
CA GLU A 337 -16.95 -14.70 -27.92
C GLU A 337 -16.73 -13.18 -28.02
N ILE A 338 -17.48 -12.41 -27.25
CA ILE A 338 -17.44 -10.95 -27.27
C ILE A 338 -16.73 -10.42 -26.03
N SER A 339 -17.00 -11.05 -24.88
CA SER A 339 -16.56 -10.55 -23.60
C SER A 339 -16.53 -11.66 -22.56
N GLU A 340 -15.67 -11.51 -21.58
CA GLU A 340 -15.56 -12.44 -20.47
C GLU A 340 -15.59 -11.72 -19.12
N SER A 341 -15.97 -12.42 -18.06
CA SER A 341 -15.90 -11.91 -16.70
C SER A 341 -15.98 -13.02 -15.67
N TYR A 342 -15.55 -12.73 -14.46
CA TYR A 342 -15.71 -13.62 -13.31
C TYR A 342 -16.80 -13.10 -12.37
N HIS A 343 -17.54 -14.02 -11.79
CA HIS A 343 -18.53 -13.72 -10.78
C HIS A 343 -17.91 -13.78 -9.38
N LEU A 344 -17.69 -12.63 -8.76
CA LEU A 344 -16.91 -12.49 -7.52
C LEU A 344 -17.77 -12.48 -6.25
N GLY A 345 -18.99 -13.00 -6.31
CA GLY A 345 -19.89 -13.09 -5.18
C GLY A 345 -20.75 -14.36 -5.19
N TYR A 346 -21.73 -14.36 -4.34
CA TYR A 346 -22.70 -15.43 -4.19
C TYR A 346 -24.10 -14.83 -4.32
N ASP A 347 -24.76 -15.09 -5.46
CA ASP A 347 -26.08 -14.51 -5.73
C ASP A 347 -27.16 -15.31 -5.03
N MET A 348 -28.03 -14.60 -4.31
CA MET A 348 -29.15 -15.16 -3.56
C MET A 348 -30.44 -14.42 -3.86
N ALA A 349 -31.50 -15.15 -4.13
CA ALA A 349 -32.85 -14.61 -4.37
C ALA A 349 -33.85 -15.16 -3.36
N SER A 350 -34.84 -14.34 -3.01
CA SER A 350 -35.98 -14.68 -2.17
C SER A 350 -37.25 -14.02 -2.77
N THR A 351 -38.09 -13.40 -1.94
CA THR A 351 -39.16 -12.54 -2.40
C THR A 351 -38.64 -11.22 -2.96
N GLN A 352 -39.36 -10.58 -3.83
CA GLN A 352 -38.97 -9.27 -4.37
C GLN A 352 -38.85 -8.23 -3.25
N MET A 353 -37.81 -7.36 -3.33
CA MET A 353 -37.50 -6.35 -2.34
C MET A 353 -37.37 -6.91 -0.91
N ALA A 354 -36.83 -8.12 -0.78
CA ALA A 354 -36.62 -8.76 0.50
C ALA A 354 -35.62 -7.97 1.36
N THR A 355 -35.91 -7.91 2.65
CA THR A 355 -35.05 -7.20 3.58
C THR A 355 -33.71 -7.90 3.78
N LEU A 356 -32.63 -7.19 3.56
CA LEU A 356 -31.26 -7.59 3.89
C LEU A 356 -30.90 -7.10 5.31
N ARG A 357 -30.33 -8.01 6.11
CA ARG A 357 -29.91 -7.70 7.48
C ARG A 357 -28.44 -8.02 7.68
N SER A 358 -27.78 -7.20 8.49
CA SER A 358 -26.41 -7.51 8.89
C SER A 358 -26.40 -8.78 9.77
N SER A 359 -25.51 -9.69 9.47
CA SER A 359 -25.30 -10.92 10.24
C SER A 359 -24.32 -10.72 11.39
N ASN A 360 -23.53 -9.65 11.36
CA ASN A 360 -22.50 -9.33 12.33
C ASN A 360 -22.43 -7.82 12.55
N ASP A 361 -21.87 -7.41 13.69
CA ASP A 361 -21.57 -6.02 13.97
C ASP A 361 -20.53 -5.49 12.95
N GLY A 362 -20.51 -4.17 12.71
CA GLY A 362 -19.55 -3.54 11.81
C GLY A 362 -19.78 -2.05 11.63
N VAL A 363 -19.03 -1.48 10.70
CA VAL A 363 -19.15 -0.08 10.28
C VAL A 363 -19.35 -0.02 8.77
N VAL A 364 -20.31 0.76 8.31
CA VAL A 364 -20.54 0.98 6.89
C VAL A 364 -19.41 1.86 6.34
N VAL A 365 -18.63 1.33 5.41
CA VAL A 365 -17.50 2.06 4.80
C VAL A 365 -17.85 2.63 3.42
N PHE A 366 -18.94 2.15 2.82
CA PHE A 366 -19.48 2.64 1.55
C PHE A 366 -20.98 2.33 1.48
N ALA A 367 -21.79 3.24 0.97
CA ALA A 367 -23.23 3.01 0.76
C ALA A 367 -23.75 3.92 -0.36
N ASP A 368 -23.45 3.57 -1.61
CA ASP A 368 -23.83 4.34 -2.79
C ASP A 368 -23.95 3.43 -4.03
N TYR A 369 -24.18 4.04 -5.18
CA TYR A 369 -24.23 3.36 -6.47
C TYR A 369 -22.81 3.10 -7.01
N ASN A 370 -22.58 1.87 -7.52
CA ASN A 370 -21.30 1.47 -8.11
C ASN A 370 -21.53 0.65 -9.40
N GLY A 371 -21.90 1.31 -10.47
CA GLY A 371 -21.99 0.78 -11.83
C GLY A 371 -22.66 -0.59 -11.93
N ILE A 372 -21.91 -1.61 -12.31
CA ILE A 372 -22.44 -2.98 -12.47
C ILE A 372 -22.99 -3.59 -11.17
N TYR A 373 -22.46 -3.17 -10.01
CA TYR A 373 -22.94 -3.62 -8.70
C TYR A 373 -24.22 -2.93 -8.25
N GLY A 374 -24.62 -1.81 -8.91
CA GLY A 374 -25.80 -1.03 -8.52
C GLY A 374 -25.65 -0.38 -7.14
N ASN A 375 -26.76 -0.12 -6.46
CA ASN A 375 -26.73 0.34 -5.06
C ASN A 375 -26.12 -0.75 -4.17
N MET A 376 -25.08 -0.39 -3.41
CA MET A 376 -24.23 -1.36 -2.75
C MET A 376 -23.69 -0.83 -1.42
N PRO A 377 -24.13 -1.33 -0.26
CA PRO A 377 -23.43 -1.09 1.00
C PRO A 377 -22.26 -2.06 1.16
N ILE A 378 -21.13 -1.54 1.73
CA ILE A 378 -19.97 -2.32 2.18
C ILE A 378 -19.83 -2.11 3.68
N ILE A 379 -19.68 -3.20 4.44
CA ILE A 379 -19.53 -3.18 5.90
C ILE A 379 -18.18 -3.77 6.27
N ASP A 380 -17.41 -3.02 7.07
CA ASP A 380 -16.19 -3.48 7.74
C ASP A 380 -16.55 -4.18 9.06
N HIS A 381 -16.18 -5.45 9.18
CA HIS A 381 -16.38 -6.27 10.38
C HIS A 381 -15.13 -6.39 11.26
N GLY A 382 -14.09 -5.61 10.95
CA GLY A 382 -12.80 -5.67 11.61
C GLY A 382 -11.87 -6.75 11.06
N LEU A 383 -10.61 -6.71 11.48
CA LEU A 383 -9.55 -7.63 11.05
C LEU A 383 -9.38 -7.71 9.50
N GLY A 384 -9.81 -6.69 8.77
CA GLY A 384 -9.78 -6.68 7.30
C GLY A 384 -10.84 -7.55 6.64
N LEU A 385 -11.89 -7.96 7.36
CA LEU A 385 -13.04 -8.68 6.82
C LEU A 385 -14.15 -7.70 6.43
N TYR A 386 -14.60 -7.77 5.18
CA TYR A 386 -15.67 -6.93 4.65
C TYR A 386 -16.76 -7.76 3.99
N THR A 387 -17.98 -7.23 4.03
CA THR A 387 -19.10 -7.75 3.23
C THR A 387 -19.65 -6.67 2.33
N LEU A 388 -20.07 -7.05 1.13
CA LEU A 388 -20.81 -6.20 0.21
C LEU A 388 -22.13 -6.84 -0.20
N TYR A 389 -23.12 -5.98 -0.51
CA TYR A 389 -24.47 -6.39 -0.87
C TYR A 389 -24.89 -5.63 -2.12
N GLY A 390 -24.62 -6.18 -3.30
CA GLY A 390 -24.93 -5.55 -4.59
C GLY A 390 -26.40 -5.68 -5.01
N HIS A 391 -26.75 -4.87 -6.02
CA HIS A 391 -28.03 -4.80 -6.70
C HIS A 391 -29.23 -4.35 -5.85
N CYS A 392 -28.97 -3.68 -4.72
CA CYS A 392 -30.02 -3.24 -3.81
C CYS A 392 -31.01 -2.25 -4.48
N ALA A 393 -32.30 -2.42 -4.18
CA ALA A 393 -33.32 -1.46 -4.58
C ALA A 393 -33.25 -0.18 -3.73
N THR A 394 -33.03 -0.35 -2.42
CA THR A 394 -32.92 0.75 -1.45
C THR A 394 -31.79 0.48 -0.48
N LEU A 395 -31.13 1.56 -0.02
CA LEU A 395 -30.17 1.54 1.07
C LEU A 395 -30.83 2.11 2.33
N ASN A 396 -30.66 1.42 3.47
CA ASN A 396 -31.18 1.84 4.77
C ASN A 396 -30.08 2.35 5.69
N VAL A 397 -28.86 2.40 5.19
CA VAL A 397 -27.62 2.81 5.88
C VAL A 397 -26.84 3.78 5.02
N LYS A 398 -25.95 4.53 5.63
CA LYS A 398 -25.00 5.45 4.99
C LYS A 398 -23.58 5.22 5.50
N GLU A 399 -22.61 5.71 4.79
CA GLU A 399 -21.21 5.68 5.20
C GLU A 399 -21.01 6.27 6.60
N GLY A 400 -20.22 5.57 7.45
CA GLY A 400 -19.96 5.92 8.83
C GLY A 400 -20.94 5.32 9.85
N ASP A 401 -22.06 4.76 9.42
CA ASP A 401 -23.04 4.15 10.35
C ASP A 401 -22.44 2.91 11.05
N SER A 402 -22.59 2.85 12.39
CA SER A 402 -22.30 1.65 13.17
C SER A 402 -23.47 0.69 13.10
N ILE A 403 -23.21 -0.54 12.68
CA ILE A 403 -24.22 -1.57 12.44
C ILE A 403 -24.13 -2.65 13.52
N LYS A 404 -25.30 -3.09 14.00
CA LYS A 404 -25.43 -4.25 14.88
C LYS A 404 -26.00 -5.46 14.16
N THR A 405 -25.70 -6.64 14.68
CA THR A 405 -26.31 -7.89 14.20
C THR A 405 -27.84 -7.80 14.22
N GLY A 406 -28.44 -8.06 13.07
CA GLY A 406 -29.90 -7.98 12.86
C GLY A 406 -30.42 -6.66 12.30
N ASP A 407 -29.59 -5.60 12.23
CA ASP A 407 -30.00 -4.32 11.66
C ASP A 407 -30.36 -4.47 10.19
N LYS A 408 -31.37 -3.73 9.76
CA LYS A 408 -31.78 -3.64 8.37
C LYS A 408 -30.81 -2.73 7.61
N ILE A 409 -30.14 -3.28 6.60
CA ILE A 409 -29.12 -2.55 5.82
C ILE A 409 -29.61 -2.11 4.44
N ALA A 410 -30.42 -2.94 3.78
CA ALA A 410 -30.91 -2.69 2.43
C ALA A 410 -32.14 -3.57 2.10
N GLN A 411 -32.65 -3.45 0.88
CA GLN A 411 -33.59 -4.39 0.28
C GLN A 411 -33.02 -4.91 -1.04
N THR A 412 -33.25 -6.19 -1.35
CA THR A 412 -32.87 -6.79 -2.64
C THR A 412 -33.51 -6.03 -3.81
N GLY A 413 -32.89 -6.08 -4.97
CA GLY A 413 -33.36 -5.38 -6.14
C GLY A 413 -32.74 -5.88 -7.44
N LYS A 414 -32.67 -4.98 -8.42
CA LYS A 414 -32.13 -5.24 -9.75
C LYS A 414 -31.34 -4.06 -10.31
N THR A 415 -30.79 -3.20 -9.44
CA THR A 415 -29.92 -2.09 -9.87
C THR A 415 -28.60 -2.64 -10.39
N GLY A 416 -27.88 -1.86 -11.20
CA GLY A 416 -26.66 -2.35 -11.85
C GLY A 416 -26.90 -3.46 -12.87
N LEU A 417 -25.96 -4.39 -13.03
CA LEU A 417 -25.99 -5.48 -14.02
C LEU A 417 -26.76 -6.71 -13.49
N ALA A 418 -28.01 -6.53 -13.12
CA ALA A 418 -28.89 -7.58 -12.64
C ALA A 418 -30.12 -7.76 -13.53
N LEU A 419 -30.47 -9.00 -13.88
CA LEU A 419 -31.65 -9.34 -14.72
C LEU A 419 -32.92 -9.60 -13.90
N GLY A 420 -32.80 -9.89 -12.62
CA GLY A 420 -33.89 -10.16 -11.70
C GLY A 420 -33.56 -9.70 -10.29
N ASP A 421 -34.59 -9.66 -9.40
CA ASP A 421 -34.43 -9.27 -8.01
C ASP A 421 -33.63 -10.33 -7.24
N HIS A 422 -32.47 -9.93 -6.75
CA HIS A 422 -31.56 -10.74 -5.93
C HIS A 422 -30.56 -9.86 -5.19
N VAL A 423 -29.77 -10.43 -4.30
CA VAL A 423 -28.57 -9.83 -3.74
C VAL A 423 -27.33 -10.52 -4.28
N HIS A 424 -26.38 -9.75 -4.78
CA HIS A 424 -25.00 -10.16 -4.98
C HIS A 424 -24.25 -10.00 -3.66
N PHE A 425 -23.99 -11.11 -2.97
CA PHE A 425 -23.30 -11.11 -1.67
C PHE A 425 -21.82 -11.41 -1.86
N GLY A 426 -20.99 -10.42 -1.58
CA GLY A 426 -19.53 -10.54 -1.62
C GLY A 426 -18.93 -10.56 -0.21
N ILE A 427 -17.81 -11.28 -0.07
CA ILE A 427 -16.94 -11.22 1.11
C ILE A 427 -15.53 -10.92 0.63
N LEU A 428 -14.87 -9.99 1.30
CA LEU A 428 -13.50 -9.62 0.99
C LEU A 428 -12.60 -9.70 2.22
N VAL A 429 -11.38 -10.14 1.99
CA VAL A 429 -10.31 -10.12 2.97
C VAL A 429 -9.22 -9.19 2.46
N GLN A 430 -9.11 -8.02 3.10
CA GLN A 430 -8.12 -6.99 2.75
C GLN A 430 -8.08 -6.69 1.24
N GLY A 431 -9.25 -6.44 0.65
CA GLY A 431 -9.41 -6.09 -0.78
C GLY A 431 -9.42 -7.27 -1.74
N VAL A 432 -9.32 -8.51 -1.26
CA VAL A 432 -9.40 -9.72 -2.08
C VAL A 432 -10.75 -10.38 -1.88
N GLU A 433 -11.50 -10.56 -2.96
CA GLU A 433 -12.76 -11.31 -2.94
C GLU A 433 -12.48 -12.76 -2.60
N VAL A 434 -13.23 -13.27 -1.63
CA VAL A 434 -13.10 -14.66 -1.17
C VAL A 434 -14.44 -15.39 -1.26
N ARG A 435 -14.39 -16.70 -1.26
CA ARG A 435 -15.54 -17.59 -1.35
C ARG A 435 -16.54 -17.34 -0.22
N PRO A 436 -17.74 -16.76 -0.50
CA PRO A 436 -18.71 -16.49 0.55
C PRO A 436 -19.22 -17.76 1.23
N ILE A 437 -19.26 -18.89 0.52
CA ILE A 437 -19.79 -20.16 1.04
C ILE A 437 -19.05 -20.64 2.31
N GLU A 438 -17.77 -20.30 2.48
CA GLU A 438 -16.99 -20.59 3.68
C GLU A 438 -17.57 -19.85 4.88
N TRP A 439 -17.87 -18.59 4.70
CA TRP A 439 -18.38 -17.69 5.74
C TRP A 439 -19.90 -17.84 6.01
N LEU A 440 -20.62 -18.57 5.14
CA LEU A 440 -22.01 -18.99 5.35
C LEU A 440 -22.10 -20.31 6.14
N ASP A 441 -20.98 -20.98 6.39
CA ASP A 441 -20.89 -22.26 7.10
C ASP A 441 -20.39 -22.11 8.54
N SER A 442 -21.27 -22.37 9.51
CA SER A 442 -20.90 -22.30 10.93
C SER A 442 -19.81 -23.31 11.34
N LYS A 443 -19.72 -24.46 10.64
CA LYS A 443 -18.66 -25.43 10.89
C LYS A 443 -17.31 -24.89 10.45
N TRP A 444 -17.25 -24.27 9.26
CA TRP A 444 -16.03 -23.67 8.76
C TRP A 444 -15.54 -22.55 9.69
N ILE A 445 -16.44 -21.63 10.15
CA ILE A 445 -16.08 -20.54 11.08
C ILE A 445 -15.53 -21.12 12.39
N ARG A 446 -16.22 -22.09 12.98
CA ARG A 446 -15.75 -22.72 14.22
C ARG A 446 -14.35 -23.33 14.06
N ASP A 447 -14.11 -24.04 12.94
CA ASP A 447 -12.88 -24.81 12.75
C ASP A 447 -11.70 -23.91 12.27
N ASN A 448 -11.97 -22.81 11.52
CA ASN A 448 -10.94 -21.96 10.93
C ASN A 448 -10.79 -20.58 11.59
N ILE A 449 -11.75 -20.16 12.42
CA ILE A 449 -11.73 -18.87 13.11
C ILE A 449 -11.75 -19.08 14.63
N ASP A 450 -12.85 -19.58 15.19
CA ASP A 450 -13.03 -19.66 16.64
C ASP A 450 -11.97 -20.52 17.31
N LYS A 451 -11.69 -21.69 16.73
CA LYS A 451 -10.66 -22.60 17.26
C LYS A 451 -9.28 -21.96 17.23
N ILE A 452 -8.94 -21.23 16.15
CA ILE A 452 -7.64 -20.59 15.99
C ILE A 452 -7.42 -19.53 17.09
N PHE A 453 -8.42 -18.70 17.36
CA PHE A 453 -8.38 -17.75 18.46
C PHE A 453 -8.29 -18.47 19.82
N LYS A 454 -9.09 -19.50 20.05
CA LYS A 454 -9.06 -20.28 21.28
C LYS A 454 -7.70 -20.88 21.56
N ASP A 455 -7.10 -21.54 20.55
CA ASP A 455 -5.78 -22.18 20.68
C ASP A 455 -4.69 -21.15 20.96
N ALA A 456 -4.66 -20.03 20.23
CA ALA A 456 -3.72 -18.93 20.48
C ALA A 456 -3.90 -18.32 21.88
N ASN A 457 -5.15 -18.08 22.33
CA ASN A 457 -5.44 -17.51 23.63
C ASN A 457 -4.95 -18.39 24.78
N SER A 458 -5.00 -19.72 24.62
CA SER A 458 -4.47 -20.65 25.63
C SER A 458 -2.96 -20.52 25.83
N ILE A 459 -2.25 -20.05 24.80
CA ILE A 459 -0.79 -19.80 24.83
C ILE A 459 -0.51 -18.39 25.36
N ILE A 460 -1.26 -17.38 24.89
CA ILE A 460 -1.04 -15.98 25.26
C ILE A 460 -1.43 -15.71 26.70
N ASP A 461 -2.57 -16.26 27.16
CA ASP A 461 -3.16 -16.05 28.48
C ASP A 461 -3.57 -17.38 29.17
N PRO A 462 -2.61 -18.21 29.58
CA PRO A 462 -2.91 -19.56 30.13
C PRO A 462 -3.84 -19.56 31.37
N LYS A 463 -3.94 -18.44 32.08
CA LYS A 463 -4.79 -18.30 33.27
C LYS A 463 -6.26 -18.00 32.94
N GLU A 464 -6.52 -17.30 31.82
CA GLU A 464 -7.90 -16.98 31.37
C GLU A 464 -8.57 -18.19 30.71
N SER A 465 -7.79 -19.08 30.07
CA SER A 465 -8.29 -20.26 29.38
C SER A 465 -8.76 -21.41 30.29
N LYS A 466 -8.54 -21.30 31.62
CA LYS A 466 -8.95 -22.30 32.63
C LYS A 466 -10.23 -21.93 33.39
N LYS A 467 -10.83 -20.80 33.05
CA LYS A 467 -12.15 -20.36 33.52
C LYS A 467 -13.19 -20.56 32.42
#